data_e2d75b99e4f398a1b9ffc9a42270fa06
#
_entry.id   e2d75b99e4f398a1b9ffc9a42270fa06
#
_cell.length_a   1.000
_cell.length_b   1.000
_cell.length_c   1.000
_cell.angle_alpha   90.00
_cell.angle_beta   90.00
_cell.angle_gamma   90.00
#
_symmetry.space_group_name_H-M   'P 1'
#
loop_
_entity.id
_entity.type
_entity.pdbx_description
1 polymer ?
#
loop_
_entity_poly.entity_id
_entity_poly.type
_entity_poly.pdbx_seq_one_letter_code
_entity_poly.pdbx_strand_id
1 'polypeptide(L)'
;MTVYRDLLASTLLATTLLALPIVSRAAVDPSPNGCVSCHVLDQAKGVDARMSVLLKEWSAGKIEPGLLAQSKASSPAGLTLKGKHPAAEDSLEDIPGACLDCHDSGSKKAPPFSRLLHLVHLSGGVNNTYVTKFKSDCMHCHKLD
;
A
#
# COMPACT_ATOMS: atom_id res chain seq x y z
N MET A 1 -51.40 -58.62 -22.94
CA MET A 1 -51.74 -57.46 -22.04
C MET A 1 -50.58 -57.20 -21.17
N THR A 2 -49.77 -56.23 -21.56
CA THR A 2 -48.51 -55.93 -20.91
C THR A 2 -48.59 -54.50 -20.33
N VAL A 3 -48.55 -54.40 -19.02
CA VAL A 3 -48.65 -53.15 -18.28
C VAL A 3 -47.26 -52.50 -18.23
N TYR A 4 -47.12 -51.41 -18.92
CA TYR A 4 -45.89 -50.55 -18.88
C TYR A 4 -45.93 -49.71 -17.61
N ARG A 5 -44.96 -49.88 -16.69
CA ARG A 5 -44.77 -49.05 -15.50
C ARG A 5 -43.73 -48.03 -15.84
N ASP A 6 -44.17 -46.82 -16.00
CA ASP A 6 -43.26 -45.65 -16.14
C ASP A 6 -42.57 -45.35 -14.82
N LEU A 7 -41.27 -45.56 -14.78
CA LEU A 7 -40.40 -45.10 -13.72
C LEU A 7 -39.97 -43.67 -14.04
N LEU A 8 -40.61 -42.71 -13.40
CA LEU A 8 -40.15 -41.33 -13.39
C LEU A 8 -38.95 -41.23 -12.46
N ALA A 9 -37.77 -41.19 -13.02
CA ALA A 9 -36.52 -40.84 -12.30
C ALA A 9 -36.44 -39.34 -12.14
N SER A 10 -36.82 -38.86 -10.96
CA SER A 10 -36.60 -37.45 -10.55
C SER A 10 -35.13 -37.24 -10.26
N THR A 11 -34.39 -36.63 -11.18
CA THR A 11 -33.02 -36.13 -10.94
C THR A 11 -33.10 -34.84 -10.16
N LEU A 12 -32.86 -34.93 -8.85
CA LEU A 12 -32.60 -33.76 -8.02
C LEU A 12 -31.21 -33.18 -8.41
N LEU A 13 -31.23 -32.08 -9.13
CA LEU A 13 -30.03 -31.29 -9.39
C LEU A 13 -29.68 -30.48 -8.13
N ALA A 14 -28.80 -31.01 -7.30
CA ALA A 14 -28.27 -30.29 -6.15
C ALA A 14 -27.28 -29.20 -6.63
N THR A 15 -27.78 -28.00 -6.76
CA THR A 15 -26.92 -26.80 -6.99
C THR A 15 -26.18 -26.48 -5.70
N THR A 16 -24.96 -26.99 -5.58
CA THR A 16 -24.01 -26.53 -4.55
C THR A 16 -23.57 -25.12 -4.87
N LEU A 17 -24.17 -24.15 -4.19
CA LEU A 17 -23.71 -22.77 -4.18
C LEU A 17 -22.32 -22.74 -3.49
N LEU A 18 -21.23 -22.68 -4.26
CA LEU A 18 -19.91 -22.40 -3.71
C LEU A 18 -19.93 -20.96 -3.17
N ALA A 19 -20.11 -20.81 -1.88
CA ALA A 19 -19.88 -19.55 -1.19
C ALA A 19 -18.38 -19.25 -1.22
N LEU A 20 -17.95 -18.47 -2.21
CA LEU A 20 -16.61 -17.91 -2.22
C LEU A 20 -16.46 -17.02 -0.98
N PRO A 21 -15.42 -17.20 -0.18
CA PRO A 21 -15.17 -16.31 0.92
C PRO A 21 -14.94 -14.91 0.32
N ILE A 22 -15.85 -13.98 0.64
CA ILE A 22 -15.65 -12.56 0.39
C ILE A 22 -14.51 -12.18 1.35
N VAL A 23 -13.29 -12.13 0.82
CA VAL A 23 -12.17 -11.54 1.55
C VAL A 23 -12.50 -10.05 1.63
N SER A 24 -13.15 -9.65 2.71
CA SER A 24 -13.31 -8.24 3.06
C SER A 24 -11.89 -7.68 3.20
N ARG A 25 -11.43 -6.95 2.19
CA ARG A 25 -10.30 -6.07 2.38
C ARG A 25 -10.74 -5.05 3.40
N ALA A 26 -10.28 -5.20 4.62
CA ALA A 26 -10.38 -4.14 5.60
C ALA A 26 -9.80 -2.89 4.95
N ALA A 27 -10.65 -1.92 4.68
CA ALA A 27 -10.19 -0.60 4.28
C ALA A 27 -9.36 -0.09 5.46
N VAL A 28 -8.06 0.04 5.26
CA VAL A 28 -7.18 0.66 6.25
C VAL A 28 -7.59 2.13 6.25
N ASP A 29 -8.32 2.53 7.28
CA ASP A 29 -8.58 3.94 7.51
C ASP A 29 -7.25 4.56 8.00
N PRO A 30 -6.56 5.36 7.17
CA PRO A 30 -5.34 5.99 7.62
C PRO A 30 -5.71 6.92 8.76
N SER A 31 -4.99 6.83 9.87
CA SER A 31 -5.15 7.79 10.98
C SER A 31 -5.19 9.20 10.39
N PRO A 32 -6.16 10.06 10.77
CA PRO A 32 -6.27 11.43 10.25
C PRO A 32 -5.00 12.26 10.43
N ASN A 33 -4.05 11.79 11.24
CA ASN A 33 -2.72 12.36 11.40
C ASN A 33 -1.59 11.41 10.98
N GLY A 34 -1.93 10.29 10.30
CA GLY A 34 -1.02 9.16 10.07
C GLY A 34 0.38 9.54 9.59
N CYS A 35 0.53 9.92 8.34
CA CYS A 35 1.84 10.24 7.77
C CYS A 35 2.49 11.45 8.45
N VAL A 36 1.72 12.53 8.64
CA VAL A 36 2.24 13.82 9.12
C VAL A 36 2.61 13.83 10.60
N SER A 37 2.16 12.86 11.40
CA SER A 37 2.61 12.76 12.80
C SER A 37 4.06 12.31 12.94
N CYS A 38 4.59 11.58 11.96
CA CYS A 38 5.98 11.11 11.93
C CYS A 38 6.83 11.85 10.91
N HIS A 39 6.22 12.32 9.82
CA HIS A 39 6.90 13.09 8.78
C HIS A 39 7.00 14.58 9.15
N VAL A 40 7.78 14.85 10.17
CA VAL A 40 8.02 16.17 10.77
C VAL A 40 9.50 16.54 10.75
N LEU A 41 9.80 17.79 11.10
CA LEU A 41 11.16 18.20 11.48
C LEU A 41 11.39 17.81 12.95
N ASP A 42 12.19 16.80 13.18
CA ASP A 42 12.65 16.42 14.52
C ASP A 42 14.01 17.04 14.81
N GLN A 43 14.00 18.23 15.39
CA GLN A 43 15.23 18.97 15.72
C GLN A 43 16.09 18.23 16.75
N ALA A 44 15.46 17.51 17.69
CA ALA A 44 16.19 16.78 18.73
C ALA A 44 17.00 15.61 18.15
N LYS A 45 16.55 15.04 17.04
CA LYS A 45 17.24 13.96 16.35
C LYS A 45 18.01 14.42 15.10
N GLY A 46 17.92 15.72 14.75
CA GLY A 46 18.54 16.26 13.54
C GLY A 46 17.98 15.65 12.24
N VAL A 47 16.70 15.24 12.24
CA VAL A 47 16.06 14.60 11.10
C VAL A 47 14.95 15.49 10.55
N ASP A 48 15.04 15.83 9.29
CA ASP A 48 13.94 16.45 8.55
C ASP A 48 13.25 15.42 7.66
N ALA A 49 12.16 14.86 8.16
CA ALA A 49 11.37 13.86 7.46
C ALA A 49 10.08 14.44 6.84
N ARG A 50 9.94 15.76 6.78
CA ARG A 50 8.76 16.40 6.19
C ARG A 50 8.57 15.96 4.75
N MET A 51 7.33 15.60 4.39
CA MET A 51 7.01 15.14 3.03
C MET A 51 7.36 16.18 1.95
N SER A 52 7.18 17.47 2.24
CA SER A 52 7.56 18.55 1.34
C SER A 52 9.06 18.57 1.02
N VAL A 53 9.90 18.29 2.00
CA VAL A 53 11.35 18.21 1.81
C VAL A 53 11.72 16.97 1.01
N LEU A 54 11.18 15.82 1.40
CA LEU A 54 11.43 14.55 0.71
C LEU A 54 11.00 14.59 -0.76
N LEU A 55 9.80 15.07 -1.05
CA LEU A 55 9.31 15.18 -2.43
C LEU A 55 10.14 16.13 -3.27
N LYS A 56 10.57 17.25 -2.71
CA LYS A 56 11.47 18.19 -3.39
C LYS A 56 12.82 17.55 -3.72
N GLU A 57 13.39 16.81 -2.80
CA GLU A 57 14.64 16.08 -3.03
C GLU A 57 14.48 14.97 -4.06
N TRP A 58 13.39 14.21 -3.97
CA TRP A 58 13.13 13.12 -4.90
C TRP A 58 12.79 13.60 -6.31
N SER A 59 12.09 14.71 -6.46
CA SER A 59 11.85 15.32 -7.77
C SER A 59 13.12 15.89 -8.39
N ALA A 60 14.09 16.30 -7.57
CA ALA A 60 15.44 16.67 -8.01
C ALA A 60 16.35 15.45 -8.31
N GLY A 61 15.84 14.22 -8.15
CA GLY A 61 16.60 12.98 -8.38
C GLY A 61 17.51 12.58 -7.22
N LYS A 62 17.33 13.15 -6.04
CA LYS A 62 18.10 12.82 -4.83
C LYS A 62 17.41 11.73 -4.01
N ILE A 63 17.02 10.62 -4.67
CA ILE A 63 16.46 9.48 -3.98
C ILE A 63 17.61 8.61 -3.47
N GLU A 64 17.55 8.28 -2.17
CA GLU A 64 18.51 7.37 -1.57
C GLU A 64 18.50 6.02 -2.31
N PRO A 65 19.68 5.42 -2.62
CA PRO A 65 19.75 4.20 -3.45
C PRO A 65 18.96 3.00 -2.89
N GLY A 66 18.93 2.83 -1.57
CA GLY A 66 18.16 1.76 -0.91
C GLY A 66 16.66 1.98 -1.08
N LEU A 67 16.17 3.22 -0.90
CA LEU A 67 14.78 3.57 -1.13
C LEU A 67 14.40 3.37 -2.61
N LEU A 68 15.24 3.75 -3.54
CA LEU A 68 15.01 3.53 -4.97
C LEU A 68 14.94 2.02 -5.30
N ALA A 69 15.81 1.22 -4.69
CA ALA A 69 15.79 -0.24 -4.87
C ALA A 69 14.48 -0.85 -4.32
N GLN A 70 14.02 -0.41 -3.16
CA GLN A 70 12.73 -0.82 -2.57
C GLN A 70 11.55 -0.39 -3.43
N SER A 71 11.58 0.83 -3.96
CA SER A 71 10.56 1.32 -4.88
C SER A 71 10.49 0.49 -6.16
N LYS A 72 11.63 0.13 -6.72
CA LYS A 72 11.70 -0.80 -7.86
C LYS A 72 11.14 -2.17 -7.53
N ALA A 73 11.47 -2.73 -6.37
CA ALA A 73 10.96 -4.03 -5.92
C ALA A 73 9.44 -4.04 -5.68
N SER A 74 8.84 -2.88 -5.37
CA SER A 74 7.40 -2.72 -5.17
C SER A 74 6.64 -2.33 -6.43
N SER A 75 7.35 -2.03 -7.52
CA SER A 75 6.77 -1.56 -8.77
C SER A 75 5.93 -2.65 -9.45
N PRO A 76 4.85 -2.27 -10.14
CA PRO A 76 4.12 -3.16 -11.04
C PRO A 76 5.03 -3.70 -12.14
N ALA A 77 4.71 -4.89 -12.64
CA ALA A 77 5.43 -5.48 -13.76
C ALA A 77 5.39 -4.54 -14.98
N GLY A 78 6.54 -4.33 -15.60
CA GLY A 78 6.70 -3.46 -16.78
C GLY A 78 6.88 -1.97 -16.46
N LEU A 79 6.74 -1.53 -15.21
CA LEU A 79 7.04 -0.15 -14.84
C LEU A 79 8.55 0.05 -14.64
N THR A 80 9.11 0.99 -15.38
CA THR A 80 10.51 1.41 -15.22
C THR A 80 10.58 2.75 -14.48
N LEU A 81 11.15 2.76 -13.28
CA LEU A 81 11.33 3.99 -12.52
C LEU A 81 12.52 4.78 -13.06
N LYS A 82 12.30 6.07 -13.31
CA LYS A 82 13.32 6.99 -13.88
C LYS A 82 14.33 7.49 -12.84
N GLY A 83 14.26 7.05 -11.59
CA GLY A 83 15.17 7.48 -10.51
C GLY A 83 14.85 8.85 -9.93
N LYS A 84 13.68 9.41 -10.24
CA LYS A 84 13.16 10.64 -9.63
C LYS A 84 11.63 10.57 -9.52
N HIS A 85 11.09 11.19 -8.49
CA HIS A 85 9.65 11.35 -8.32
C HIS A 85 9.15 12.50 -9.19
N PRO A 86 7.96 12.43 -9.80
CA PRO A 86 7.33 13.62 -10.38
C PRO A 86 7.16 14.73 -9.33
N ALA A 87 7.11 15.98 -9.75
CA ALA A 87 6.73 17.08 -8.87
C ALA A 87 5.29 16.82 -8.38
N ALA A 88 5.10 16.87 -7.08
CA ALA A 88 3.85 16.53 -6.42
C ALA A 88 3.60 17.37 -5.15
N GLU A 89 4.13 18.59 -5.13
CA GLU A 89 3.98 19.48 -3.98
C GLU A 89 2.51 19.82 -3.70
N ASP A 90 1.70 19.96 -4.74
CA ASP A 90 0.25 20.22 -4.62
C ASP A 90 -0.52 19.03 -4.00
N SER A 91 0.05 17.82 -4.07
CA SER A 91 -0.54 16.62 -3.46
C SER A 91 -0.44 16.62 -1.93
N LEU A 92 0.30 17.55 -1.34
CA LEU A 92 0.48 17.63 0.12
C LEU A 92 -0.72 18.22 0.85
N GLU A 93 -1.66 18.82 0.13
CA GLU A 93 -2.90 19.35 0.71
C GLU A 93 -3.90 18.23 1.08
N ASP A 94 -3.78 17.07 0.44
CA ASP A 94 -4.64 15.89 0.68
C ASP A 94 -3.82 14.61 0.74
N ILE A 95 -3.16 14.37 1.87
CA ILE A 95 -2.41 13.12 2.12
C ILE A 95 -3.29 12.16 2.94
N PRO A 96 -3.47 10.91 2.48
CA PRO A 96 -2.87 10.26 1.31
C PRO A 96 -3.71 10.37 0.01
N GLY A 97 -4.87 11.06 0.01
CA GLY A 97 -5.84 11.04 -1.08
C GLY A 97 -5.20 11.33 -2.43
N ALA A 98 -4.64 12.52 -2.62
CA ALA A 98 -4.03 12.92 -3.89
C ALA A 98 -2.85 12.03 -4.31
N CYS A 99 -2.15 11.43 -3.37
CA CYS A 99 -1.07 10.48 -3.68
C CYS A 99 -1.60 9.19 -4.32
N LEU A 100 -2.82 8.76 -3.94
CA LEU A 100 -3.44 7.55 -4.46
C LEU A 100 -3.83 7.66 -5.94
N ASP A 101 -3.91 8.85 -6.54
CA ASP A 101 -4.10 9.04 -7.99
C ASP A 101 -3.00 8.34 -8.82
N CYS A 102 -1.84 8.19 -8.23
CA CYS A 102 -0.73 7.46 -8.85
C CYS A 102 -0.37 6.17 -8.11
N HIS A 103 -0.58 6.12 -6.79
CA HIS A 103 -0.12 5.05 -5.92
C HIS A 103 -1.24 4.10 -5.43
N ASP A 104 -2.40 4.06 -6.08
CA ASP A 104 -3.45 3.10 -5.75
C ASP A 104 -3.02 1.65 -6.02
N SER A 105 -3.79 0.69 -5.53
CA SER A 105 -3.45 -0.74 -5.63
C SER A 105 -3.53 -1.31 -7.05
N GLY A 106 -4.24 -0.65 -7.95
CA GLY A 106 -4.42 -1.03 -9.36
C GLY A 106 -3.56 -0.21 -10.32
N SER A 107 -2.85 0.79 -9.82
CA SER A 107 -2.07 1.71 -10.64
C SER A 107 -0.95 1.00 -11.39
N LYS A 108 -0.79 1.42 -12.64
CA LYS A 108 0.38 1.07 -13.47
C LYS A 108 1.38 2.23 -13.57
N LYS A 109 1.12 3.35 -12.89
CA LYS A 109 1.92 4.58 -12.96
C LYS A 109 3.03 4.61 -11.93
N ALA A 110 2.79 4.00 -10.76
CA ALA A 110 3.69 4.05 -9.62
C ALA A 110 3.57 2.77 -8.77
N PRO A 111 4.55 2.49 -7.87
CA PRO A 111 4.41 1.41 -6.88
C PRO A 111 3.21 1.66 -5.98
N PRO A 112 2.35 0.65 -5.72
CA PRO A 112 1.22 0.81 -4.81
C PRO A 112 1.66 1.19 -3.39
N PHE A 113 0.99 2.13 -2.74
CA PHE A 113 1.33 2.56 -1.39
C PHE A 113 1.36 1.42 -0.39
N SER A 114 0.35 0.54 -0.42
CA SER A 114 0.27 -0.60 0.49
C SER A 114 1.56 -1.43 0.52
N ARG A 115 2.19 -1.61 -0.63
CA ARG A 115 3.45 -2.35 -0.76
C ARG A 115 4.67 -1.47 -0.49
N LEU A 116 4.69 -0.26 -1.07
CA LEU A 116 5.81 0.66 -0.95
C LEU A 116 6.05 1.06 0.50
N LEU A 117 5.01 1.46 1.23
CA LEU A 117 5.12 1.91 2.61
C LEU A 117 5.63 0.80 3.54
N HIS A 118 5.16 -0.43 3.38
CA HIS A 118 5.71 -1.55 4.15
C HIS A 118 7.19 -1.78 3.85
N LEU A 119 7.57 -1.75 2.57
CA LEU A 119 8.98 -1.92 2.21
C LEU A 119 9.87 -0.82 2.78
N VAL A 120 9.49 0.45 2.64
CA VAL A 120 10.34 1.57 3.08
C VAL A 120 10.39 1.72 4.59
N HIS A 121 9.35 1.31 5.32
CA HIS A 121 9.33 1.44 6.77
C HIS A 121 9.81 0.20 7.52
N LEU A 122 9.66 -0.99 6.95
CA LEU A 122 9.93 -2.24 7.67
C LEU A 122 11.19 -2.97 7.21
N SER A 123 11.88 -2.50 6.15
CA SER A 123 13.12 -3.09 5.68
C SER A 123 14.35 -2.25 6.04
N GLY A 124 15.55 -2.81 5.89
CA GLY A 124 16.80 -2.09 6.20
C GLY A 124 17.31 -2.26 7.64
N GLY A 125 16.57 -2.93 8.51
CA GLY A 125 17.00 -3.29 9.86
C GLY A 125 17.45 -2.08 10.68
N VAL A 126 18.64 -2.13 11.26
CA VAL A 126 19.20 -1.08 12.14
C VAL A 126 19.42 0.27 11.46
N ASN A 127 19.44 0.31 10.14
CA ASN A 127 19.57 1.55 9.35
C ASN A 127 18.23 2.22 9.09
N ASN A 128 17.12 1.57 9.44
CA ASN A 128 15.79 2.13 9.23
C ASN A 128 15.31 2.85 10.49
N THR A 129 15.04 4.15 10.37
CA THR A 129 14.58 4.99 11.47
C THR A 129 13.26 4.51 12.05
N TYR A 130 12.33 4.02 11.23
CA TYR A 130 11.06 3.50 11.73
C TYR A 130 11.27 2.23 12.57
N VAL A 131 12.13 1.34 12.11
CA VAL A 131 12.48 0.12 12.86
C VAL A 131 13.16 0.46 14.19
N THR A 132 14.12 1.38 14.17
CA THR A 132 14.95 1.68 15.35
C THR A 132 14.28 2.64 16.34
N LYS A 133 13.57 3.65 15.86
CA LYS A 133 12.97 4.71 16.71
C LYS A 133 11.52 4.41 17.08
N PHE A 134 10.78 3.79 16.17
CA PHE A 134 9.35 3.50 16.35
C PHE A 134 9.07 2.02 16.60
N LYS A 135 10.13 1.18 16.73
CA LYS A 135 10.04 -0.24 17.07
C LYS A 135 9.21 -1.07 16.08
N SER A 136 9.05 -0.61 14.85
CA SER A 136 8.17 -1.22 13.83
C SER A 136 6.73 -1.38 14.31
N ASP A 137 6.24 -0.48 15.16
CA ASP A 137 4.91 -0.57 15.75
C ASP A 137 3.85 -0.29 14.67
N CYS A 138 3.11 -1.32 14.30
CA CYS A 138 2.08 -1.27 13.27
C CYS A 138 0.95 -0.28 13.62
N MET A 139 0.73 -0.01 14.92
CA MET A 139 -0.34 0.85 15.41
C MET A 139 -0.11 2.34 15.13
N HIS A 140 1.09 2.73 14.71
CA HIS A 140 1.31 4.09 14.22
C HIS A 140 0.57 4.38 12.90
N CYS A 141 0.34 3.36 12.09
CA CYS A 141 -0.33 3.48 10.79
C CYS A 141 -1.68 2.75 10.75
N HIS A 142 -1.83 1.67 11.52
CA HIS A 142 -3.03 0.85 11.56
C HIS A 142 -3.73 1.01 12.91
N LYS A 143 -5.00 1.40 12.89
CA LYS A 143 -5.85 1.36 14.08
C LYS A 143 -6.58 0.03 14.13
N LEU A 144 -6.72 -0.53 15.34
CA LEU A 144 -7.65 -1.61 15.61
C LEU A 144 -8.93 -0.96 16.13
N ASP A 145 -9.99 -1.00 15.35
CA ASP A 145 -11.34 -0.61 15.78
C ASP A 145 -11.98 -1.73 16.59
#